data_3ba233768b8066643e50ec36fd07344d
#
_entry.id   3ba233768b8066643e50ec36fd07344d
#
_cell.length_a   1.000
_cell.length_b   1.000
_cell.length_c   1.000
_cell.angle_alpha   90.00
_cell.angle_beta   90.00
_cell.angle_gamma   90.00
#
_symmetry.space_group_name_H-M   'P 1'
#
loop_
_entity.id
_entity.type
_entity.pdbx_description
1 polymer ?
#
loop_
_entity_poly.entity_id
_entity_poly.type
_entity_poly.pdbx_seq_one_letter_code
_entity_poly.pdbx_strand_id
1 'polypeptide(L)'
;MTVRTDPEGSEKVSLLDLVDFTDADVLEIGCGDGRLTWRYAERAAQVTAIDAFEDAISRAERALPAKLRETVHFHNVAFEDFAAATESNAFDFTILSWSLC
;
A
#
# COMPACT_ATOMS: atom_id res chain seq x y z
N MET A 1 -10.18 -2.14 4.87
CA MET A 1 -9.86 -3.53 5.22
C MET A 1 -8.59 -3.59 6.06
N THR A 2 -8.58 -4.43 7.05
CA THR A 2 -7.41 -4.60 7.91
C THR A 2 -6.82 -5.99 7.70
N VAL A 3 -5.52 -6.06 7.47
CA VAL A 3 -4.80 -7.32 7.34
C VAL A 3 -4.07 -7.58 8.64
N ARG A 4 -4.27 -8.75 9.22
CA ARG A 4 -3.65 -9.10 10.49
C ARG A 4 -2.17 -9.40 10.34
N THR A 5 -1.40 -9.03 11.35
CA THR A 5 0.01 -9.36 11.41
C THR A 5 0.20 -10.83 11.79
N ASP A 6 1.14 -11.47 11.12
CA ASP A 6 1.56 -12.82 11.44
C ASP A 6 3.08 -12.79 11.64
N PRO A 7 3.60 -13.23 12.79
CA PRO A 7 5.05 -13.20 13.03
C PRO A 7 5.85 -13.95 11.98
N GLU A 8 5.31 -14.97 11.40
CA GLU A 8 5.98 -15.77 10.37
C GLU A 8 5.79 -15.21 8.96
N GLY A 9 4.89 -14.28 8.78
CA GLY A 9 4.65 -13.66 7.50
C GLY A 9 3.75 -14.42 6.54
N SER A 10 3.54 -15.70 6.75
CA SER A 10 2.77 -16.52 5.81
C SER A 10 1.29 -16.19 5.83
N GLU A 11 0.75 -15.85 6.99
CA GLU A 11 -0.67 -15.48 7.10
C GLU A 11 -0.96 -14.15 6.39
N LYS A 12 -0.03 -13.20 6.45
CA LYS A 12 -0.18 -11.94 5.71
C LYS A 12 -0.33 -12.18 4.22
N VAL A 13 0.50 -13.06 3.69
CA VAL A 13 0.47 -13.38 2.27
C VAL A 13 -0.86 -14.04 1.92
N SER A 14 -1.33 -14.97 2.75
CA SER A 14 -2.59 -15.65 2.52
C SER A 14 -3.78 -14.69 2.52
N LEU A 15 -3.79 -13.71 3.44
CA LEU A 15 -4.86 -12.72 3.49
C LEU A 15 -4.89 -11.86 2.23
N LEU A 16 -3.73 -11.44 1.75
CA LEU A 16 -3.67 -10.66 0.51
C LEU A 16 -4.10 -11.48 -0.69
N ASP A 17 -3.80 -12.77 -0.71
CA ASP A 17 -4.19 -13.64 -1.80
C ASP A 17 -5.70 -13.87 -1.85
N LEU A 18 -6.39 -13.72 -0.73
CA LEU A 18 -7.84 -13.88 -0.66
C LEU A 18 -8.60 -12.65 -1.15
N VAL A 19 -7.93 -11.51 -1.26
CA VAL A 19 -8.58 -10.27 -1.70
C VAL A 19 -8.36 -10.10 -3.19
N ASP A 20 -9.45 -9.82 -3.90
CA ASP A 20 -9.37 -9.55 -5.33
C ASP A 20 -9.14 -8.06 -5.55
N PHE A 21 -7.89 -7.70 -5.83
CA PHE A 21 -7.50 -6.33 -6.13
C PHE A 21 -7.61 -5.97 -7.61
N THR A 22 -8.07 -6.88 -8.44
CA THR A 22 -8.11 -6.68 -9.89
C THR A 22 -8.87 -5.40 -10.24
N ASP A 23 -8.19 -4.51 -10.96
CA ASP A 23 -8.72 -3.23 -11.42
C ASP A 23 -9.19 -2.30 -10.28
N ALA A 24 -8.74 -2.53 -9.07
CA ALA A 24 -9.14 -1.73 -7.92
C ALA A 24 -8.21 -0.52 -7.71
N ASP A 25 -8.78 0.53 -7.11
CA ASP A 25 -8.01 1.66 -6.61
C ASP A 25 -7.75 1.41 -5.13
N VAL A 26 -6.47 1.31 -4.76
CA VAL A 26 -6.05 0.90 -3.43
C VAL A 26 -5.28 2.02 -2.73
N LEU A 27 -5.60 2.23 -1.46
CA LEU A 27 -4.81 3.09 -0.57
C LEU A 27 -4.08 2.20 0.41
N GLU A 28 -2.76 2.31 0.46
CA GLU A 28 -1.95 1.62 1.45
C GLU A 28 -1.36 2.62 2.42
N ILE A 29 -1.67 2.47 3.71
CA ILE A 29 -1.22 3.39 4.76
C ILE A 29 -0.09 2.75 5.53
N GLY A 30 1.05 3.45 5.63
CA GLY A 30 2.23 2.93 6.29
C GLY A 30 2.96 1.92 5.43
N CYS A 31 3.18 2.25 4.16
CA CYS A 31 3.72 1.31 3.17
C CYS A 31 5.17 0.90 3.42
N GLY A 32 5.91 1.65 4.23
CA GLY A 32 7.30 1.35 4.49
C GLY A 32 8.13 1.35 3.21
N ASP A 33 8.92 0.31 3.02
CA ASP A 33 9.81 0.18 1.86
C ASP A 33 9.13 -0.45 0.63
N GLY A 34 7.82 -0.67 0.69
CA GLY A 34 7.06 -1.14 -0.46
C GLY A 34 6.96 -2.66 -0.61
N ARG A 35 7.57 -3.43 0.29
CA ARG A 35 7.58 -4.89 0.15
C ARG A 35 6.19 -5.51 0.07
N LEU A 36 5.26 -5.02 0.88
CA LEU A 36 3.89 -5.51 0.84
C LEU A 36 3.19 -5.04 -0.43
N THR A 37 3.46 -3.81 -0.85
CA THR A 37 2.86 -3.21 -2.03
C THR A 37 3.09 -4.05 -3.28
N TRP A 38 4.30 -4.61 -3.44
CA TRP A 38 4.63 -5.40 -4.63
C TRP A 38 3.80 -6.66 -4.76
N ARG A 39 3.22 -7.14 -3.68
CA ARG A 39 2.45 -8.38 -3.68
C ARG A 39 1.15 -8.29 -4.47
N TYR A 40 0.53 -7.12 -4.49
CA TYR A 40 -0.79 -6.98 -5.12
C TYR A 40 -0.84 -5.93 -6.23
N ALA A 41 0.17 -5.07 -6.32
CA ALA A 41 0.11 -3.89 -7.19
C ALA A 41 -0.07 -4.22 -8.66
N GLU A 42 0.44 -5.35 -9.13
CA GLU A 42 0.28 -5.74 -10.53
C GLU A 42 -1.18 -5.90 -10.93
N ARG A 43 -2.02 -6.30 -9.99
CA ARG A 43 -3.44 -6.55 -10.27
C ARG A 43 -4.30 -5.30 -10.13
N ALA A 44 -3.86 -4.34 -9.34
CA ALA A 44 -4.62 -3.14 -9.07
C ALA A 44 -4.60 -2.18 -10.27
N ALA A 45 -5.64 -1.36 -10.38
CA ALA A 45 -5.65 -0.29 -11.38
C ALA A 45 -4.70 0.83 -10.96
N GLN A 46 -4.78 1.24 -9.70
CA GLN A 46 -3.92 2.27 -9.13
C GLN A 46 -3.68 1.99 -7.66
N VAL A 47 -2.48 2.26 -7.20
CA VAL A 47 -2.12 2.15 -5.79
C VAL A 47 -1.56 3.48 -5.31
N THR A 48 -2.17 4.05 -4.29
CA THR A 48 -1.65 5.23 -3.61
C THR A 48 -1.08 4.76 -2.28
N ALA A 49 0.22 4.85 -2.13
CA ALA A 49 0.92 4.35 -0.94
C ALA A 49 1.49 5.53 -0.17
N ILE A 50 1.12 5.65 1.10
CA ILE A 50 1.57 6.77 1.93
C ILE A 50 2.35 6.28 3.14
N ASP A 51 3.28 7.11 3.58
CA ASP A 51 4.05 6.88 4.81
C ASP A 51 4.56 8.21 5.30
N ALA A 52 4.51 8.41 6.61
CA ALA A 52 4.99 9.65 7.24
C ALA A 52 6.51 9.74 7.26
N PHE A 53 7.22 8.62 7.07
CA PHE A 53 8.68 8.58 7.13
C PHE A 53 9.29 8.75 5.74
N GLU A 54 9.99 9.84 5.55
CA GLU A 54 10.62 10.16 4.27
C GLU A 54 11.60 9.08 3.82
N ASP A 55 12.39 8.54 4.74
CA ASP A 55 13.37 7.51 4.40
C ASP A 55 12.71 6.25 3.85
N ALA A 56 11.56 5.87 4.42
CA ALA A 56 10.81 4.71 3.93
C ALA A 56 10.32 4.93 2.51
N ILE A 57 9.75 6.10 2.23
CA ILE A 57 9.28 6.46 0.90
C ILE A 57 10.44 6.47 -0.10
N SER A 58 11.59 7.03 0.28
CA SER A 58 12.76 7.05 -0.60
C SER A 58 13.22 5.64 -0.95
N ARG A 59 13.24 4.74 0.03
CA ARG A 59 13.60 3.34 -0.22
C ARG A 59 12.58 2.65 -1.13
N ALA A 60 11.31 2.91 -0.91
CA ALA A 60 10.25 2.33 -1.74
C ALA A 60 10.35 2.80 -3.18
N GLU A 61 10.59 4.09 -3.39
CA GLU A 61 10.74 4.63 -4.74
C GLU A 61 11.94 4.04 -5.47
N ARG A 62 13.05 3.83 -4.76
CA ARG A 62 14.23 3.21 -5.37
C ARG A 62 14.01 1.75 -5.70
N ALA A 63 13.18 1.06 -4.93
CA ALA A 63 12.89 -0.35 -5.13
C ALA A 63 11.74 -0.59 -6.11
N LEU A 64 11.04 0.46 -6.51
CA LEU A 64 9.84 0.35 -7.36
C LEU A 64 10.17 -0.32 -8.69
N PRO A 65 9.57 -1.49 -8.98
CA PRO A 65 9.78 -2.14 -10.28
C PRO A 65 9.33 -1.25 -11.42
N ALA A 66 10.08 -1.27 -12.53
CA ALA A 66 9.76 -0.43 -13.68
C ALA A 66 8.35 -0.66 -14.20
N LYS A 67 7.88 -1.89 -14.17
CA LYS A 67 6.54 -2.24 -14.65
C LYS A 67 5.41 -1.67 -13.81
N LEU A 68 5.70 -1.23 -12.59
CA LEU A 68 4.70 -0.67 -11.68
C LEU A 68 4.73 0.85 -11.58
N ARG A 69 5.59 1.52 -12.33
CA ARG A 69 5.75 2.97 -12.21
C ARG A 69 4.50 3.77 -12.51
N GLU A 70 3.66 3.26 -13.40
CA GLU A 70 2.41 3.95 -13.74
C GLU A 70 1.28 3.58 -12.80
N THR A 71 1.43 2.49 -12.05
CA THR A 71 0.39 1.97 -11.17
C THR A 71 0.54 2.46 -9.74
N VAL A 72 1.78 2.50 -9.23
CA VAL A 72 2.05 2.80 -7.82
C VAL A 72 2.59 4.21 -7.65
N HIS A 73 1.93 4.97 -6.77
CA HIS A 73 2.31 6.36 -6.48
C HIS A 73 2.56 6.49 -4.99
N PHE A 74 3.77 6.92 -4.62
CA PHE A 74 4.17 7.09 -3.23
C PHE A 74 4.04 8.55 -2.80
N HIS A 75 3.57 8.77 -1.57
CA HIS A 75 3.48 10.10 -0.99
C HIS A 75 4.02 10.09 0.43
N ASN A 76 4.93 11.00 0.71
CA ASN A 76 5.46 11.20 2.06
C ASN A 76 4.50 12.13 2.80
N VAL A 77 3.51 11.56 3.45
CA VAL A 77 2.48 12.33 4.14
C VAL A 77 1.89 11.48 5.27
N ALA A 78 1.53 12.13 6.37
CA ALA A 78 0.83 11.46 7.46
C ALA A 78 -0.61 11.17 7.06
N PHE A 79 -1.16 10.09 7.60
CA PHE A 79 -2.53 9.68 7.27
C PHE A 79 -3.55 10.79 7.54
N GLU A 80 -3.41 11.49 8.65
CA GLU A 80 -4.36 12.54 9.04
C GLU A 80 -4.44 13.64 7.98
N ASP A 81 -3.28 14.04 7.46
CA ASP A 81 -3.20 15.09 6.44
C ASP A 81 -3.75 14.60 5.11
N PHE A 82 -3.46 13.36 4.76
CA PHE A 82 -3.96 12.77 3.54
C PHE A 82 -5.48 12.64 3.57
N ALA A 83 -6.01 12.16 4.69
CA ALA A 83 -7.45 11.97 4.85
C ALA A 83 -8.21 13.29 4.76
N ALA A 84 -7.62 14.37 5.29
CA ALA A 84 -8.25 15.70 5.24
C ALA A 84 -8.34 16.24 3.81
N ALA A 85 -7.43 15.80 2.93
CA ALA A 85 -7.35 16.29 1.55
C ALA A 85 -8.03 15.38 0.54
N THR A 86 -8.53 14.21 0.98
CA THR A 86 -9.02 13.17 0.07
C THR A 86 -10.49 12.84 0.38
N GLU A 87 -11.26 12.60 -0.67
CA GLU A 87 -12.64 12.18 -0.52
C GLU A 87 -12.74 10.80 0.10
N SER A 88 -13.75 10.56 0.92
CA SER A 88 -13.88 9.34 1.70
C SER A 88 -14.06 8.08 0.86
N ASN A 89 -14.55 8.19 -0.37
CA ASN A 89 -14.80 7.05 -1.25
C ASN A 89 -13.88 7.02 -2.46
N ALA A 90 -12.71 7.62 -2.35
CA ALA A 90 -11.75 7.67 -3.46
C ALA A 90 -11.11 6.32 -3.76
N PHE A 91 -11.19 5.36 -2.84
CA PHE A 91 -10.51 4.07 -2.97
C PHE A 91 -11.48 2.91 -2.74
N ASP A 92 -11.24 1.82 -3.47
CA ASP A 92 -12.01 0.59 -3.29
C ASP A 92 -11.56 -0.20 -2.06
N PHE A 93 -10.25 -0.14 -1.75
CA PHE A 93 -9.68 -0.81 -0.59
C PHE A 93 -8.69 0.10 0.13
N THR A 94 -8.64 -0.03 1.45
CA THR A 94 -7.63 0.64 2.26
C THR A 94 -6.91 -0.41 3.09
N ILE A 95 -5.58 -0.44 2.99
CA ILE A 95 -4.74 -1.40 3.70
C ILE A 95 -3.91 -0.65 4.74
N LEU A 96 -3.96 -1.12 5.99
CA LEU A 96 -3.15 -0.57 7.06
C LEU A 96 -1.90 -1.43 7.20
N SER A 97 -0.91 -1.18 6.37
CA SER A 97 0.24 -2.06 6.28
C SER A 97 1.29 -1.85 7.38
N TRP A 98 1.28 -0.70 8.04
CA TRP A 98 2.23 -0.51 9.15
C TRP A 98 2.06 -1.55 10.26
N SER A 99 0.86 -2.10 10.41
CA SER A 99 0.60 -3.12 11.43
C SER A 99 1.18 -4.48 11.07
N LEU A 100 1.72 -4.61 9.86
CA LEU A 100 2.29 -5.86 9.36
C LEU A 100 3.81 -5.92 9.47
N CYS A 101 4.40 -4.86 9.98
CA CYS A 101 5.86 -4.78 10.14
C CYS A 101 6.33 -5.41 11.43
#